data_e7ae7e2792c28eca3ff2d4778568c2a5
#
_entry.id   e7ae7e2792c28eca3ff2d4778568c2a5
#
_cell.length_a   1.000
_cell.length_b   1.000
_cell.length_c   1.000
_cell.angle_alpha   90.00
_cell.angle_beta   90.00
_cell.angle_gamma   90.00
#
_symmetry.space_group_name_H-M   'P 1'
#
loop_
_entity.id
_entity.type
_entity.pdbx_description
1 polymer ?
#
loop_
_entity_poly.entity_id
_entity_poly.type
_entity_poly.pdbx_seq_one_letter_code
_entity_poly.pdbx_strand_id
1 'polypeptide(L)'
;MPINMTDYKMIVHERVYNVLQIILDFDRRPAEDGTPPQAKFIDAVYIDEDGVIKTMRDEAWCFQFVRRNGGTANGKTSNNG
;
A
#
# COMPACT_ATOMS: atom_id res chain seq x y z
N MET A 1 -9.67 6.67 6.52
CA MET A 1 -10.27 5.33 6.55
C MET A 1 -9.22 4.29 6.21
N PRO A 2 -9.03 3.27 7.05
CA PRO A 2 -8.02 2.24 6.77
C PRO A 2 -8.43 1.37 5.57
N ILE A 3 -7.43 0.98 4.81
CA ILE A 3 -7.60 0.09 3.66
C ILE A 3 -6.91 -1.22 3.99
N ASN A 4 -7.65 -2.33 3.89
CA ASN A 4 -7.10 -3.66 4.14
C ASN A 4 -6.12 -4.01 3.02
N MET A 5 -4.88 -4.35 3.38
CA MET A 5 -3.82 -4.64 2.43
C MET A 5 -3.23 -6.04 2.64
N THR A 6 -3.97 -6.94 3.28
CA THR A 6 -3.43 -8.27 3.59
C THR A 6 -3.13 -9.11 2.35
N ASP A 7 -3.72 -8.78 1.21
CA ASP A 7 -3.42 -9.47 -0.06
C ASP A 7 -2.22 -8.87 -0.79
N TYR A 8 -1.54 -7.90 -0.18
CA TYR A 8 -0.45 -7.18 -0.83
C TYR A 8 0.83 -7.27 -0.01
N LYS A 9 1.94 -7.04 -0.70
CA LYS A 9 3.22 -6.74 -0.07
C LYS A 9 3.52 -5.27 -0.30
N MET A 10 4.18 -4.66 0.67
CA MET A 10 4.59 -3.26 0.60
C MET A 10 6.08 -3.19 0.33
N ILE A 11 6.45 -2.43 -0.70
CA ILE A 11 7.86 -2.18 -1.02
C ILE A 11 8.12 -0.71 -0.76
N VAL A 12 9.07 -0.44 0.12
CA VAL A 12 9.48 0.92 0.46
C VAL A 12 10.96 0.92 0.80
N HIS A 13 11.68 1.91 0.27
CA HIS A 13 13.13 2.02 0.49
C HIS A 13 13.87 0.72 0.18
N GLU A 14 13.49 0.06 -0.92
CA GLU A 14 14.11 -1.18 -1.41
C GLU A 14 13.92 -2.38 -0.47
N ARG A 15 12.97 -2.30 0.44
CA ARG A 15 12.64 -3.41 1.34
C ARG A 15 11.20 -3.84 1.13
N VAL A 16 10.95 -5.12 1.36
CA VAL A 16 9.62 -5.72 1.22
C VAL A 16 9.07 -6.03 2.60
N TYR A 17 7.82 -5.61 2.83
CA TYR A 17 7.15 -5.80 4.12
C TYR A 17 5.80 -6.49 3.93
N ASN A 18 5.39 -7.22 4.95
CA ASN A 18 4.04 -7.79 5.02
C ASN A 18 3.10 -6.74 5.59
N VAL A 19 2.42 -6.03 4.71
CA VAL A 19 1.53 -4.94 5.11
C VAL A 19 0.16 -5.49 5.50
N LEU A 20 -0.44 -4.89 6.52
CA LEU A 20 -1.78 -5.28 7.00
C LEU A 20 -2.84 -4.29 6.55
N GLN A 21 -2.57 -3.01 6.70
CA GLN A 21 -3.48 -1.96 6.29
C GLN A 21 -2.71 -0.67 6.05
N ILE A 22 -3.33 0.24 5.32
CA ILE A 22 -2.78 1.58 5.12
C ILE A 22 -3.89 2.60 5.37
N ILE A 23 -3.46 3.81 5.73
CA ILE A 23 -4.34 4.97 5.83
C ILE A 23 -3.77 6.03 4.92
N LEU A 24 -4.59 6.54 4.01
CA LEU A 24 -4.17 7.57 3.06
C LEU A 24 -4.42 8.94 3.67
N ASP A 25 -3.40 9.79 3.63
CA ASP A 25 -3.50 11.17 4.09
C ASP A 25 -3.44 12.06 2.85
N PHE A 26 -4.57 12.69 2.54
CA PHE A 26 -4.70 13.51 1.34
C PHE A 26 -4.35 14.96 1.63
N ASP A 27 -3.78 15.61 0.63
CA ASP A 27 -3.61 17.06 0.69
C ASP A 27 -5.01 17.69 0.61
N ARG A 28 -5.35 18.48 1.62
CA ARG A 28 -6.68 19.07 1.73
C ARG A 28 -6.86 20.32 0.91
N ARG A 29 -5.80 20.84 0.32
CA ARG A 29 -5.90 22.02 -0.50
C ARG A 29 -6.49 21.63 -1.86
N PRO A 30 -7.54 22.32 -2.31
CA PRO A 30 -8.09 22.02 -3.63
C PRO A 30 -7.07 22.35 -4.71
N ALA A 31 -6.98 21.48 -5.70
CA ALA A 31 -6.15 21.76 -6.87
C ALA A 31 -6.79 22.84 -7.71
N GLU A 32 -5.99 23.79 -8.18
CA GLU A 32 -6.49 24.91 -8.98
C GLU A 32 -7.03 24.45 -10.33
N ASP A 33 -6.50 23.36 -10.85
CA ASP A 33 -6.90 22.81 -12.14
C ASP A 33 -8.08 21.83 -12.05
N GLY A 34 -8.66 21.67 -10.86
CA GLY A 34 -9.79 20.77 -10.66
C GLY A 34 -9.45 19.31 -10.59
N THR A 35 -8.17 18.93 -10.52
CA THR A 35 -7.81 17.53 -10.36
C THR A 35 -8.26 17.02 -8.99
N PRO A 36 -8.63 15.72 -8.90
CA PRO A 36 -8.99 15.15 -7.60
C PRO A 36 -7.81 15.15 -6.63
N PRO A 37 -8.07 15.28 -5.33
CA PRO A 37 -6.99 15.22 -4.35
C PRO A 37 -6.28 13.87 -4.40
N GLN A 38 -4.96 13.91 -4.26
CA GLN A 38 -4.14 12.70 -4.24
C GLN A 38 -3.56 12.51 -2.86
N ALA A 39 -3.35 11.24 -2.50
CA ALA A 39 -2.71 10.93 -1.23
C ALA A 39 -1.30 11.48 -1.22
N LYS A 40 -0.96 12.23 -0.18
CA LYS A 40 0.36 12.82 -0.03
C LYS A 40 1.24 11.97 0.88
N PHE A 41 0.66 11.42 1.93
CA PHE A 41 1.35 10.54 2.88
C PHE A 41 0.55 9.26 3.06
N ILE A 42 1.26 8.21 3.41
CA ILE A 42 0.65 6.92 3.74
C ILE A 42 1.15 6.50 5.12
N ASP A 43 0.19 6.14 5.98
CA ASP A 43 0.47 5.49 7.26
C ASP A 43 0.24 4.00 7.05
N ALA A 44 1.31 3.21 7.12
CA ALA A 44 1.22 1.78 6.90
C ALA A 44 1.38 1.02 8.22
N VAL A 45 0.57 -0.02 8.39
CA VAL A 45 0.69 -0.96 9.50
C VAL A 45 1.21 -2.27 8.90
N TYR A 46 2.32 -2.78 9.41
CA TYR A 46 2.98 -3.95 8.83
C TYR A 46 3.55 -4.85 9.93
N ILE A 47 3.90 -6.07 9.53
CA ILE A 47 4.55 -7.04 10.42
C ILE A 47 6.01 -7.14 10.01
N ASP A 48 6.92 -6.99 10.98
CA ASP A 48 8.35 -7.08 10.71
C ASP A 48 8.83 -8.54 10.72
N GLU A 49 10.13 -8.73 10.54
CA GLU A 49 10.74 -10.04 10.48
C GLU A 49 10.56 -10.84 11.76
N ASP A 50 10.43 -10.15 12.88
CA ASP A 50 10.26 -10.77 14.19
C ASP A 50 8.79 -11.05 14.54
N GLY A 51 7.89 -10.76 13.62
CA GLY A 51 6.46 -10.94 13.84
C GLY A 51 5.82 -9.83 14.65
N VAL A 52 6.49 -8.70 14.80
CA VAL A 52 5.98 -7.57 15.59
C VAL A 52 5.24 -6.60 14.65
N ILE A 53 4.07 -6.17 15.09
CA ILE A 53 3.29 -5.19 14.34
C ILE A 53 3.86 -3.80 14.58
N LYS A 54 4.19 -3.12 13.49
CA LYS A 54 4.78 -1.79 13.51
C LYS A 54 4.05 -0.85 12.56
N THR A 55 4.29 0.43 12.72
CA THR A 55 3.73 1.44 11.83
C THR A 55 4.84 2.23 11.16
N MET A 56 4.54 2.73 9.97
CA MET A 56 5.47 3.53 9.19
C MET A 56 4.69 4.62 8.48
N ARG A 57 5.22 5.84 8.48
CA ARG A 57 4.63 6.95 7.74
C ARG A 57 5.68 7.52 6.81
N ASP A 58 5.32 7.70 5.56
CA ASP A 58 6.21 8.34 4.58
C ASP A 58 5.36 8.92 3.45
N GLU A 59 6.02 9.63 2.54
CA GLU A 59 5.35 10.18 1.37
C GLU A 59 4.82 9.07 0.48
N ALA A 60 3.65 9.28 -0.10
CA ALA A 60 2.95 8.24 -0.85
C ALA A 60 3.78 7.68 -2.01
N TRP A 61 4.59 8.52 -2.65
CA TRP A 61 5.40 8.09 -3.79
C TRP A 61 6.53 7.12 -3.40
N CYS A 62 6.85 7.02 -2.11
CA CYS A 62 7.88 6.10 -1.63
C CYS A 62 7.40 4.65 -1.60
N PHE A 63 6.09 4.43 -1.65
CA PHE A 63 5.48 3.11 -1.48
C PHE A 63 5.09 2.50 -2.81
N GLN A 64 5.29 1.18 -2.91
CA GLN A 64 4.77 0.38 -4.01
C GLN A 64 4.06 -0.82 -3.39
N PHE A 65 2.89 -1.17 -3.90
CA PHE A 65 2.12 -2.29 -3.39
C PHE A 65 1.95 -3.32 -4.51
N VAL A 66 2.24 -4.57 -4.19
CA VAL A 66 2.19 -5.67 -5.16
C VAL A 66 1.38 -6.80 -4.55
N ARG A 67 0.51 -7.41 -5.34
CA ARG A 67 -0.26 -8.56 -4.87
C ARG A 67 0.67 -9.70 -4.49
N ARG A 68 0.34 -10.37 -3.38
CA ARG A 68 1.16 -11.48 -2.87
C ARG A 68 1.26 -12.63 -3.84
N ASN A 69 0.22 -12.89 -4.61
CA ASN A 69 0.18 -14.05 -5.50
C ASN A 69 0.67 -13.72 -6.90
N GLY A 70 1.44 -12.68 -7.03
CA GLY A 70 2.03 -12.32 -8.31
C GLY A 70 1.03 -11.98 -9.38
N GLY A 71 -0.14 -11.81 -9.03
CA GLY A 71 -1.19 -11.56 -10.00
C GLY A 71 -1.59 -12.78 -10.76
N THR A 72 -1.45 -13.69 -10.64
CA THR A 72 -1.94 -14.47 -11.26
C THR A 72 -2.98 -14.79 -11.28
N ALA A 73 -2.94 -14.65 -11.53
CA ALA A 73 -3.58 -14.64 -11.47
C ALA A 73 -4.08 -15.22 -11.76
N ASN A 74 -4.22 -15.35 -11.71
CA ASN A 74 -4.54 -15.66 -11.72
C ASN A 74 -4.71 -16.26 -12.07
N GLY A 75 -4.98 -16.46 -12.30
CA GLY A 75 -5.02 -16.84 -12.31
C GLY A 75 -5.44 -17.15 -12.67
N LYS A 76 -5.68 -17.37 -12.80
CA LYS A 76 -5.87 -17.57 -12.87
C LYS A 76 -6.11 -17.73 -13.32
N THR A 77 -6.46 -17.76 -13.58
CA THR A 77 -6.47 -17.82 -13.66
C THR A 77 -6.62 -18.05 -13.97
N SER A 78 -6.95 -18.19 -14.29
CA SER A 78 -6.77 -18.29 -14.19
C SER A 78 -6.79 -18.57 -14.39
N ASN A 79 -7.17 -18.70 -14.71
CA ASN A 79 -6.91 -18.87 -14.47
C ASN A 79 -6.80 -19.03 -14.63
N ASN A 80 -7.18 -19.09 -15.03
CA ASN A 80 -6.81 -19.16 -14.75
C ASN A 80 -6.60 -19.24 -14.88
N GLY A 81 -6.97 -19.26 -15.26
CA GLY A 81 -6.52 -19.19 -15.00
C GLY A 81 -6.47 -19.31 -14.96
#